data_110895965d77a4a8d6d3a10b92ba31a5
#
_entry.id   110895965d77a4a8d6d3a10b92ba31a5
#
_cell.length_a   1.000
_cell.length_b   1.000
_cell.length_c   1.000
_cell.angle_alpha   90.00
_cell.angle_beta   90.00
_cell.angle_gamma   90.00
#
_symmetry.space_group_name_H-M   'P 1'
#
loop_
_entity.id
_entity.type
_entity.pdbx_description
1 polymer ?
#
loop_
_entity_poly.entity_id
_entity_poly.type
_entity_poly.pdbx_seq_one_letter_code
_entity_poly.pdbx_strand_id
1 'polypeptide(L)'
;QGVTFGDASKVVKQNTAYYMTVFRYMKQTRRNKFSVCAFFFSGPWMLYRKMYKAGAVVTLLVFGLYLTFQCLLAFVSVPAFLQAVEALGLDQTASLSYSSPEFALVVQYMVQNTALYIQAVCPLFCLVPLLVVMIVAGVKGNKWYMEHCVRTVRMVKASRVEDDPTMTLDARGGVNVAIATCMFVCYFLLNYVAPLLL
;
A
#
# COMPACT_ATOMS: atom_id res chain seq x y z
N GLN A 1 34.06 2.35 -9.05
CA GLN A 1 34.06 3.51 -8.14
C GLN A 1 33.15 3.21 -6.94
N GLY A 2 33.68 3.35 -5.71
CA GLY A 2 32.94 3.07 -4.49
C GLY A 2 31.84 4.10 -4.22
N VAL A 3 30.73 3.64 -3.62
CA VAL A 3 29.65 4.51 -3.14
C VAL A 3 29.97 4.88 -1.69
N THR A 4 30.13 6.17 -1.40
CA THR A 4 30.36 6.67 -0.05
C THR A 4 29.03 6.94 0.67
N PHE A 5 29.05 7.00 1.99
CA PHE A 5 27.86 7.41 2.76
C PHE A 5 27.47 8.87 2.46
N GLY A 6 28.44 9.75 2.15
CA GLY A 6 28.18 11.12 1.72
C GLY A 6 27.41 11.20 0.41
N ASP A 7 27.72 10.34 -0.59
CA ASP A 7 26.97 10.27 -1.85
C ASP A 7 25.54 9.80 -1.60
N ALA A 8 25.38 8.75 -0.77
CA ALA A 8 24.05 8.22 -0.43
C ALA A 8 23.21 9.27 0.34
N SER A 9 23.80 10.07 1.20
CA SER A 9 23.09 11.12 1.95
C SER A 9 22.52 12.20 1.03
N LYS A 10 23.21 12.55 -0.06
CA LYS A 10 22.74 13.50 -1.09
C LYS A 10 21.51 12.97 -1.83
N VAL A 11 21.45 11.65 -2.08
CA VAL A 11 20.27 11.01 -2.71
C VAL A 11 19.11 10.92 -1.73
N VAL A 12 19.35 10.62 -0.46
CA VAL A 12 18.29 10.48 0.56
C VAL A 12 17.63 11.81 0.89
N LYS A 13 18.39 12.88 1.10
CA LYS A 13 17.99 14.24 1.50
C LYS A 13 17.13 14.31 2.76
N GLN A 14 15.90 13.77 2.69
CA GLN A 14 14.96 13.82 3.81
C GLN A 14 15.13 12.63 4.75
N ASN A 15 15.17 12.91 6.05
CA ASN A 15 15.42 11.92 7.12
C ASN A 15 16.79 11.23 6.97
N THR A 16 17.81 11.94 6.50
CA THR A 16 19.14 11.41 6.24
C THR A 16 19.74 10.74 7.48
N ALA A 17 19.62 11.34 8.68
CA ALA A 17 20.11 10.77 9.92
C ALA A 17 19.57 9.37 10.19
N TYR A 18 18.25 9.18 10.03
CA TYR A 18 17.58 7.88 10.19
C TYR A 18 18.10 6.87 9.16
N TYR A 19 18.07 7.22 7.85
CA TYR A 19 18.43 6.26 6.80
C TYR A 19 19.90 5.89 6.81
N MET A 20 20.79 6.83 7.11
CA MET A 20 22.23 6.53 7.22
C MET A 20 22.51 5.57 8.37
N THR A 21 21.82 5.73 9.50
CA THR A 21 21.90 4.79 10.63
C THR A 21 21.37 3.41 10.25
N VAL A 22 20.20 3.35 9.57
CA VAL A 22 19.61 2.11 9.08
C VAL A 22 20.50 1.40 8.08
N PHE A 23 21.06 2.14 7.11
CA PHE A 23 21.94 1.57 6.07
C PHE A 23 23.25 1.05 6.67
N ARG A 24 23.82 1.77 7.64
CA ARG A 24 25.00 1.31 8.39
C ARG A 24 24.70 0.02 9.16
N TYR A 25 23.60 -0.01 9.90
CA TYR A 25 23.15 -1.21 10.61
C TYR A 25 22.99 -2.40 9.67
N MET A 26 22.26 -2.24 8.56
CA MET A 26 22.04 -3.33 7.60
C MET A 26 23.34 -3.81 6.95
N LYS A 27 24.29 -2.92 6.68
CA LYS A 27 25.60 -3.27 6.12
C LYS A 27 26.46 -4.05 7.11
N GLN A 28 26.40 -3.70 8.40
CA GLN A 28 27.18 -4.35 9.47
C GLN A 28 26.61 -5.71 9.86
N THR A 29 25.29 -5.77 10.05
CA THR A 29 24.62 -6.97 10.57
C THR A 29 24.13 -7.95 9.50
N ARG A 30 24.08 -7.51 8.25
CA ARG A 30 23.43 -8.20 7.10
C ARG A 30 21.95 -8.52 7.34
N ARG A 31 21.32 -7.88 8.33
CA ARG A 31 19.89 -8.05 8.66
C ARG A 31 19.09 -6.86 8.15
N ASN A 32 17.88 -7.12 7.65
CA ASN A 32 16.96 -6.05 7.27
C ASN A 32 16.41 -5.37 8.53
N LYS A 33 16.20 -4.06 8.45
CA LYS A 33 15.48 -3.31 9.47
C LYS A 33 14.06 -3.05 8.94
N PHE A 34 13.05 -3.36 9.74
CA PHE A 34 11.66 -3.15 9.38
C PHE A 34 11.35 -1.67 9.17
N SER A 35 10.57 -1.36 8.15
CA SER A 35 10.12 -0.01 7.83
C SER A 35 8.61 0.11 8.04
N VAL A 36 8.20 0.80 9.10
CA VAL A 36 6.79 1.03 9.43
C VAL A 36 6.08 1.78 8.30
N CYS A 37 6.72 2.81 7.75
CA CYS A 37 6.14 3.57 6.63
C CYS A 37 5.96 2.72 5.36
N ALA A 38 6.93 1.84 5.06
CA ALA A 38 6.81 0.95 3.92
C ALA A 38 5.75 -0.14 4.14
N PHE A 39 5.53 -0.56 5.39
CA PHE A 39 4.46 -1.50 5.75
C PHE A 39 3.08 -0.89 5.49
N PHE A 40 2.79 0.30 6.05
CA PHE A 40 1.46 0.90 5.92
C PHE A 40 1.19 1.48 4.53
N PHE A 41 2.18 2.13 3.92
CA PHE A 41 2.00 2.84 2.65
C PHE A 41 2.56 2.08 1.44
N SER A 42 3.26 0.97 1.64
CA SER A 42 3.77 0.07 0.59
C SER A 42 4.22 0.78 -0.71
N GLY A 43 3.43 0.68 -1.77
CA GLY A 43 3.71 1.30 -3.07
C GLY A 43 3.82 2.82 -3.07
N PRO A 44 2.84 3.57 -2.53
CA PRO A 44 2.91 5.02 -2.36
C PRO A 44 4.18 5.51 -1.65
N TRP A 45 4.64 4.81 -0.61
CA TRP A 45 5.91 5.13 0.04
C TRP A 45 7.11 4.97 -0.92
N MET A 46 7.11 3.92 -1.75
CA MET A 46 8.17 3.72 -2.75
C MET A 46 8.14 4.81 -3.82
N LEU A 47 6.96 5.19 -4.30
CA LEU A 47 6.79 6.29 -5.26
C LEU A 47 7.24 7.64 -4.67
N TYR A 48 6.86 7.91 -3.42
CA TYR A 48 7.34 9.07 -2.68
C TYR A 48 8.87 9.11 -2.62
N ARG A 49 9.54 7.96 -2.44
CA ARG A 49 11.01 7.81 -2.43
C ARG A 49 11.63 7.73 -3.82
N LYS A 50 10.92 8.09 -4.88
CA LYS A 50 11.36 8.06 -6.28
C LYS A 50 11.75 6.67 -6.80
N MET A 51 11.33 5.59 -6.13
CA MET A 51 11.50 4.20 -6.58
C MET A 51 10.40 3.84 -7.58
N TYR A 52 10.30 4.60 -8.69
CA TYR A 52 9.13 4.58 -9.58
C TYR A 52 8.77 3.18 -10.10
N LYS A 53 9.73 2.38 -10.57
CA LYS A 53 9.46 1.04 -11.11
C LYS A 53 8.88 0.10 -10.05
N ALA A 54 9.56 -0.04 -8.92
CA ALA A 54 9.09 -0.90 -7.82
C ALA A 54 7.80 -0.36 -7.20
N GLY A 55 7.74 0.96 -6.99
CA GLY A 55 6.56 1.63 -6.45
C GLY A 55 5.33 1.46 -7.33
N ALA A 56 5.45 1.60 -8.65
CA ALA A 56 4.34 1.40 -9.57
C ALA A 56 3.79 -0.03 -9.52
N VAL A 57 4.67 -1.05 -9.55
CA VAL A 57 4.26 -2.45 -9.49
C VAL A 57 3.54 -2.76 -8.17
N VAL A 58 4.12 -2.34 -7.03
CA VAL A 58 3.50 -2.59 -5.71
C VAL A 58 2.20 -1.81 -5.56
N THR A 59 2.14 -0.56 -6.05
CA THR A 59 0.92 0.24 -6.03
C THR A 59 -0.20 -0.40 -6.84
N LEU A 60 0.09 -0.83 -8.07
CA LEU A 60 -0.89 -1.52 -8.93
C LEU A 60 -1.41 -2.80 -8.27
N LEU A 61 -0.54 -3.57 -7.63
CA LEU A 61 -0.92 -4.80 -6.94
C LEU A 61 -1.82 -4.51 -5.73
N VAL A 62 -1.45 -3.56 -4.88
CA VAL A 62 -2.25 -3.16 -3.71
C VAL A 62 -3.59 -2.57 -4.13
N PHE A 63 -3.58 -1.69 -5.14
CA PHE A 63 -4.79 -1.08 -5.68
C PHE A 63 -5.71 -2.09 -6.36
N GLY A 64 -5.15 -3.03 -7.12
CA GLY A 64 -5.90 -4.12 -7.75
C GLY A 64 -6.59 -5.01 -6.72
N LEU A 65 -5.87 -5.42 -5.66
CA LEU A 65 -6.46 -6.19 -4.56
C LEU A 65 -7.56 -5.41 -3.83
N TYR A 66 -7.35 -4.11 -3.62
CA TYR A 66 -8.35 -3.24 -3.00
C TYR A 66 -9.60 -3.10 -3.87
N LEU A 67 -9.45 -2.85 -5.18
CA LEU A 67 -10.59 -2.80 -6.11
C LEU A 67 -11.33 -4.14 -6.18
N THR A 68 -10.61 -5.26 -6.21
CA THR A 68 -11.22 -6.59 -6.17
C THR A 68 -12.04 -6.78 -4.89
N PHE A 69 -11.51 -6.35 -3.74
CA PHE A 69 -12.25 -6.38 -2.47
C PHE A 69 -13.54 -5.56 -2.56
N GLN A 70 -13.49 -4.34 -3.10
CA GLN A 70 -14.66 -3.46 -3.25
C GLN A 70 -15.69 -4.04 -4.22
N CYS A 71 -15.24 -4.60 -5.33
CA CYS A 71 -16.15 -5.27 -6.29
C CYS A 71 -16.83 -6.50 -5.67
N LEU A 72 -16.08 -7.35 -4.96
CA LEU A 72 -16.67 -8.51 -4.27
C LEU A 72 -17.63 -8.07 -3.17
N LEU A 73 -17.30 -7.00 -2.44
CA LEU A 73 -18.20 -6.45 -1.43
C LEU A 73 -19.52 -5.97 -2.06
N ALA A 74 -19.44 -5.15 -3.12
CA ALA A 74 -20.61 -4.55 -3.76
C ALA A 74 -21.48 -5.55 -4.53
N PHE A 75 -20.85 -6.47 -5.28
CA PHE A 75 -21.58 -7.34 -6.22
C PHE A 75 -21.82 -8.77 -5.69
N VAL A 76 -21.19 -9.17 -4.60
CA VAL A 76 -21.34 -10.52 -4.05
C VAL A 76 -21.83 -10.46 -2.61
N SER A 77 -21.14 -9.73 -1.73
CA SER A 77 -21.44 -9.74 -0.30
C SER A 77 -22.71 -8.97 0.05
N VAL A 78 -22.87 -7.75 -0.49
CA VAL A 78 -24.09 -6.95 -0.26
C VAL A 78 -25.34 -7.62 -0.81
N PRO A 79 -25.39 -8.14 -2.06
CA PRO A 79 -26.55 -8.90 -2.54
C PRO A 79 -26.88 -10.13 -1.70
N ALA A 80 -25.87 -10.88 -1.24
CA ALA A 80 -26.08 -12.03 -0.35
C ALA A 80 -26.73 -11.63 0.99
N PHE A 81 -26.29 -10.49 1.54
CA PHE A 81 -26.89 -9.93 2.76
C PHE A 81 -28.34 -9.50 2.53
N LEU A 82 -28.64 -8.79 1.43
CA LEU A 82 -29.99 -8.36 1.09
C LEU A 82 -30.92 -9.55 0.85
N GLN A 83 -30.44 -10.61 0.20
CA GLN A 83 -31.18 -11.84 0.04
C GLN A 83 -31.55 -12.49 1.39
N ALA A 84 -30.67 -12.46 2.36
CA ALA A 84 -30.94 -12.95 3.70
C ALA A 84 -31.99 -12.08 4.44
N VAL A 85 -31.93 -10.76 4.27
CA VAL A 85 -32.92 -9.80 4.81
C VAL A 85 -34.31 -10.08 4.24
N GLU A 86 -34.40 -10.26 2.92
CA GLU A 86 -35.64 -10.55 2.21
C GLU A 86 -36.24 -11.91 2.64
N ALA A 87 -35.39 -12.93 2.77
CA ALA A 87 -35.82 -14.27 3.20
C ALA A 87 -36.42 -14.27 4.62
N LEU A 88 -36.01 -13.33 5.47
CA LEU A 88 -36.56 -13.14 6.82
C LEU A 88 -37.79 -12.21 6.84
N GLY A 89 -38.21 -11.67 5.70
CA GLY A 89 -39.29 -10.70 5.61
C GLY A 89 -39.02 -9.37 6.30
N LEU A 90 -37.76 -9.01 6.47
CA LEU A 90 -37.35 -7.73 7.09
C LEU A 90 -37.37 -6.62 6.05
N ASP A 91 -37.64 -5.39 6.51
CA ASP A 91 -37.64 -4.22 5.64
C ASP A 91 -36.22 -3.87 5.22
N GLN A 92 -35.94 -3.92 3.90
CA GLN A 92 -34.65 -3.58 3.32
C GLN A 92 -34.28 -2.10 3.48
N THR A 93 -35.28 -1.23 3.71
CA THR A 93 -35.07 0.21 3.92
C THR A 93 -34.78 0.57 5.38
N ALA A 94 -35.03 -0.35 6.30
CA ALA A 94 -34.71 -0.15 7.71
C ALA A 94 -33.19 -0.16 7.91
N SER A 95 -32.66 0.86 8.58
CA SER A 95 -31.24 0.89 8.96
C SER A 95 -30.97 -0.19 10.01
N LEU A 96 -30.50 -1.35 9.57
CA LEU A 96 -30.11 -2.44 10.45
C LEU A 96 -28.82 -2.03 11.19
N SER A 97 -28.96 -1.73 12.48
CA SER A 97 -27.80 -1.48 13.34
C SER A 97 -27.11 -2.80 13.68
N TYR A 98 -25.77 -2.79 13.76
CA TYR A 98 -24.99 -3.97 14.19
C TYR A 98 -25.36 -4.50 15.58
N SER A 99 -26.02 -3.69 16.42
CA SER A 99 -26.48 -4.05 17.76
C SER A 99 -27.97 -4.44 17.80
N SER A 100 -28.67 -4.41 16.66
CA SER A 100 -30.09 -4.74 16.63
C SER A 100 -30.31 -6.27 16.63
N PRO A 101 -31.40 -6.76 17.26
CA PRO A 101 -31.75 -8.18 17.24
C PRO A 101 -32.01 -8.69 15.82
N GLU A 102 -32.54 -7.84 14.91
CA GLU A 102 -32.77 -8.16 13.51
C GLU A 102 -31.47 -8.47 12.78
N PHE A 103 -30.41 -7.70 13.01
CA PHE A 103 -29.09 -7.97 12.44
C PHE A 103 -28.54 -9.33 12.89
N ALA A 104 -28.73 -9.68 14.18
CA ALA A 104 -28.31 -10.96 14.73
C ALA A 104 -29.08 -12.13 14.03
N LEU A 105 -30.39 -11.96 13.75
CA LEU A 105 -31.19 -12.96 13.02
C LEU A 105 -30.69 -13.13 11.58
N VAL A 106 -30.37 -12.04 10.87
CA VAL A 106 -29.80 -12.10 9.51
C VAL A 106 -28.49 -12.87 9.52
N VAL A 107 -27.58 -12.55 10.44
CA VAL A 107 -26.29 -13.25 10.56
C VAL A 107 -26.50 -14.73 10.87
N GLN A 108 -27.41 -15.08 11.78
CA GLN A 108 -27.74 -16.46 12.10
C GLN A 108 -28.29 -17.21 10.89
N TYR A 109 -29.20 -16.60 10.12
CA TYR A 109 -29.74 -17.17 8.89
C TYR A 109 -28.64 -17.42 7.85
N MET A 110 -27.74 -16.45 7.66
CA MET A 110 -26.60 -16.59 6.73
C MET A 110 -25.67 -17.73 7.15
N VAL A 111 -25.36 -17.87 8.44
CA VAL A 111 -24.51 -18.97 8.95
C VAL A 111 -25.15 -20.34 8.69
N GLN A 112 -26.47 -20.46 8.78
CA GLN A 112 -27.19 -21.70 8.46
C GLN A 112 -27.21 -22.00 6.95
N ASN A 113 -27.11 -20.95 6.11
CA ASN A 113 -27.06 -21.07 4.65
C ASN A 113 -25.61 -20.89 4.15
N THR A 114 -24.88 -22.01 4.06
CA THR A 114 -23.44 -22.03 3.72
C THR A 114 -23.10 -21.20 2.48
N ALA A 115 -23.96 -21.20 1.45
CA ALA A 115 -23.75 -20.43 0.23
C ALA A 115 -23.73 -18.91 0.50
N LEU A 116 -24.73 -18.41 1.23
CA LEU A 116 -24.83 -16.98 1.59
C LEU A 116 -23.68 -16.57 2.52
N TYR A 117 -23.29 -17.44 3.45
CA TYR A 117 -22.17 -17.19 4.34
C TYR A 117 -20.85 -17.05 3.57
N ILE A 118 -20.57 -18.00 2.65
CA ILE A 118 -19.36 -17.93 1.81
C ILE A 118 -19.34 -16.64 0.96
N GLN A 119 -20.47 -16.28 0.36
CA GLN A 119 -20.58 -15.03 -0.41
C GLN A 119 -20.34 -13.80 0.46
N ALA A 120 -20.85 -13.77 1.68
CA ALA A 120 -20.67 -12.64 2.60
C ALA A 120 -19.21 -12.46 3.02
N VAL A 121 -18.47 -13.56 3.26
CA VAL A 121 -17.09 -13.51 3.74
C VAL A 121 -16.05 -13.51 2.61
N CYS A 122 -16.46 -13.78 1.38
CA CYS A 122 -15.58 -13.86 0.22
C CYS A 122 -14.62 -12.65 0.05
N PRO A 123 -15.04 -11.38 0.25
CA PRO A 123 -14.14 -10.25 0.12
C PRO A 123 -12.95 -10.31 1.09
N LEU A 124 -13.14 -10.91 2.27
CA LEU A 124 -12.09 -10.98 3.29
C LEU A 124 -10.86 -11.77 2.84
N PHE A 125 -11.03 -12.70 1.89
CA PHE A 125 -9.90 -13.43 1.32
C PHE A 125 -8.90 -12.53 0.59
N CYS A 126 -9.32 -11.35 0.10
CA CYS A 126 -8.42 -10.36 -0.50
C CYS A 126 -7.50 -9.69 0.54
N LEU A 127 -7.87 -9.69 1.81
CA LEU A 127 -7.06 -9.07 2.88
C LEU A 127 -5.78 -9.88 3.14
N VAL A 128 -5.81 -11.18 2.94
CA VAL A 128 -4.63 -12.04 3.17
C VAL A 128 -3.46 -11.68 2.24
N PRO A 129 -3.62 -11.69 0.89
CA PRO A 129 -2.54 -11.28 0.00
C PRO A 129 -2.16 -9.80 0.19
N LEU A 130 -3.11 -8.93 0.51
CA LEU A 130 -2.82 -7.54 0.82
C LEU A 130 -1.88 -7.42 2.03
N LEU A 131 -2.17 -8.13 3.11
CA LEU A 131 -1.32 -8.16 4.31
C LEU A 131 0.07 -8.72 4.01
N VAL A 132 0.16 -9.78 3.20
CA VAL A 132 1.45 -10.34 2.76
C VAL A 132 2.29 -9.29 2.02
N VAL A 133 1.69 -8.54 1.09
CA VAL A 133 2.38 -7.46 0.37
C VAL A 133 2.88 -6.38 1.34
N MET A 134 2.05 -5.96 2.30
CA MET A 134 2.42 -4.98 3.32
C MET A 134 3.59 -5.47 4.18
N ILE A 135 3.56 -6.73 4.64
CA ILE A 135 4.65 -7.33 5.43
C ILE A 135 5.94 -7.37 4.61
N VAL A 136 5.88 -7.83 3.36
CA VAL A 136 7.05 -7.89 2.47
C VAL A 136 7.63 -6.49 2.24
N ALA A 137 6.78 -5.49 2.00
CA ALA A 137 7.20 -4.10 1.86
C ALA A 137 7.84 -3.57 3.16
N GLY A 138 7.26 -3.87 4.32
CA GLY A 138 7.81 -3.49 5.62
C GLY A 138 9.19 -4.11 5.90
N VAL A 139 9.36 -5.39 5.62
CA VAL A 139 10.61 -6.12 5.87
C VAL A 139 11.70 -5.74 4.86
N LYS A 140 11.36 -5.62 3.58
CA LYS A 140 12.34 -5.39 2.50
C LYS A 140 12.46 -3.92 2.08
N GLY A 141 11.55 -3.05 2.46
CA GLY A 141 11.48 -1.66 1.98
C GLY A 141 12.77 -0.88 2.20
N ASN A 142 13.34 -0.92 3.40
CA ASN A 142 14.61 -0.24 3.68
C ASN A 142 15.78 -0.80 2.85
N LYS A 143 15.80 -2.11 2.59
CA LYS A 143 16.82 -2.74 1.74
C LYS A 143 16.67 -2.29 0.28
N TRP A 144 15.48 -2.34 -0.26
CA TRP A 144 15.21 -1.88 -1.62
C TRP A 144 15.54 -0.40 -1.81
N TYR A 145 15.24 0.42 -0.78
CA TYR A 145 15.60 1.83 -0.81
C TYR A 145 17.12 2.05 -0.77
N MET A 146 17.84 1.31 0.06
CA MET A 146 19.30 1.36 0.06
C MET A 146 19.90 0.97 -1.30
N GLU A 147 19.40 -0.12 -1.91
CA GLU A 147 19.83 -0.57 -3.23
C GLU A 147 19.51 0.46 -4.32
N HIS A 148 18.34 1.12 -4.24
CA HIS A 148 17.97 2.21 -5.12
C HIS A 148 18.94 3.40 -5.00
N CYS A 149 19.26 3.84 -3.80
CA CYS A 149 20.23 4.92 -3.56
C CYS A 149 21.62 4.55 -4.14
N VAL A 150 22.10 3.34 -3.86
CA VAL A 150 23.39 2.85 -4.39
C VAL A 150 23.38 2.82 -5.92
N ARG A 151 22.31 2.34 -6.54
CA ARG A 151 22.17 2.30 -8.00
C ARG A 151 22.17 3.71 -8.59
N THR A 152 21.43 4.65 -7.99
CA THR A 152 21.39 6.05 -8.43
C THR A 152 22.77 6.71 -8.38
N VAL A 153 23.52 6.52 -7.28
CA VAL A 153 24.89 7.03 -7.17
C VAL A 153 25.80 6.44 -8.24
N ARG A 154 25.72 5.11 -8.46
CA ARG A 154 26.54 4.45 -9.50
C ARG A 154 26.22 4.96 -10.89
N MET A 155 24.94 5.17 -11.21
CA MET A 155 24.53 5.71 -12.52
C MET A 155 25.06 7.11 -12.75
N VAL A 156 24.98 7.99 -11.74
CA VAL A 156 25.51 9.37 -11.85
C VAL A 156 27.02 9.38 -11.99
N LYS A 157 27.74 8.54 -11.24
CA LYS A 157 29.20 8.43 -11.34
C LYS A 157 29.68 7.79 -12.66
N ALA A 158 28.85 6.97 -13.30
CA ALA A 158 29.16 6.35 -14.58
C ALA A 158 28.80 7.25 -15.77
N SER A 159 27.84 8.16 -15.62
CA SER A 159 27.54 9.16 -16.66
C SER A 159 28.69 10.17 -16.68
N ARG A 160 29.42 10.23 -17.80
CA ARG A 160 30.48 11.24 -18.06
C ARG A 160 29.86 12.59 -18.43
N VAL A 161 28.89 13.07 -17.64
CA VAL A 161 28.31 14.40 -17.86
C VAL A 161 29.27 15.44 -17.30
N GLU A 162 29.53 16.50 -18.03
CA GLU A 162 30.44 17.61 -17.66
C GLU A 162 29.97 18.38 -16.40
N ASP A 163 28.73 18.16 -15.99
CA ASP A 163 28.16 18.76 -14.77
C ASP A 163 28.71 18.12 -13.50
N ASP A 164 28.85 18.93 -12.46
CA ASP A 164 29.29 18.47 -11.14
C ASP A 164 28.42 17.27 -10.67
N PRO A 165 29.02 16.08 -10.43
CA PRO A 165 28.30 14.91 -9.97
C PRO A 165 27.48 15.15 -8.70
N THR A 166 27.87 16.13 -7.90
CA THR A 166 27.17 16.48 -6.65
C THR A 166 25.85 17.18 -6.94
N MET A 167 25.79 18.10 -7.91
CA MET A 167 24.56 18.76 -8.34
C MET A 167 23.58 17.77 -8.95
N THR A 168 24.08 16.83 -9.77
CA THR A 168 23.25 15.80 -10.39
C THR A 168 22.66 14.83 -9.36
N LEU A 169 23.41 14.44 -8.33
CA LEU A 169 22.91 13.63 -7.21
C LEU A 169 21.83 14.37 -6.44
N ASP A 170 22.03 15.66 -6.22
CA ASP A 170 21.05 16.51 -5.56
C ASP A 170 19.75 16.64 -6.35
N ALA A 171 19.80 16.81 -7.66
CA ALA A 171 18.62 16.90 -8.50
C ALA A 171 17.82 15.59 -8.54
N ARG A 172 18.51 14.45 -8.63
CA ARG A 172 17.89 13.11 -8.67
C ARG A 172 17.43 12.61 -7.30
N GLY A 173 18.01 13.10 -6.22
CA GLY A 173 17.68 12.73 -4.85
C GLY A 173 16.38 13.33 -4.32
N GLY A 174 16.11 13.06 -3.05
CA GLY A 174 14.98 13.59 -2.31
C GLY A 174 13.70 12.76 -2.51
N VAL A 175 12.56 13.42 -2.35
CA VAL A 175 11.22 12.81 -2.38
C VAL A 175 10.33 13.47 -3.44
N ASN A 176 9.29 12.78 -3.86
CA ASN A 176 8.27 13.31 -4.75
C ASN A 176 6.95 13.46 -3.98
N VAL A 177 6.73 14.64 -3.43
CA VAL A 177 5.51 14.95 -2.65
C VAL A 177 4.28 14.96 -3.56
N ALA A 178 4.40 15.46 -4.80
CA ALA A 178 3.27 15.54 -5.73
C ALA A 178 2.63 14.17 -5.99
N ILE A 179 3.46 13.14 -6.24
CA ILE A 179 2.94 11.77 -6.43
C ILE A 179 2.24 11.26 -5.17
N ALA A 180 2.82 11.49 -3.97
CA ALA A 180 2.19 11.07 -2.73
C ALA A 180 0.83 11.74 -2.52
N THR A 181 0.73 13.05 -2.81
CA THR A 181 -0.53 13.80 -2.73
C THR A 181 -1.55 13.29 -3.75
N CYS A 182 -1.14 13.07 -5.01
CA CYS A 182 -2.03 12.49 -6.03
C CYS A 182 -2.57 11.12 -5.61
N MET A 183 -1.72 10.25 -5.07
CA MET A 183 -2.16 8.93 -4.59
C MET A 183 -3.16 9.04 -3.43
N PHE A 184 -2.95 9.98 -2.52
CA PHE A 184 -3.89 10.23 -1.42
C PHE A 184 -5.23 10.74 -1.94
N VAL A 185 -5.23 11.69 -2.88
CA VAL A 185 -6.44 12.21 -3.51
C VAL A 185 -7.19 11.10 -4.27
N CYS A 186 -6.50 10.28 -5.07
CA CYS A 186 -7.12 9.15 -5.75
C CYS A 186 -7.76 8.16 -4.76
N TYR A 187 -7.08 7.84 -3.67
CA TYR A 187 -7.63 6.98 -2.63
C TYR A 187 -8.89 7.59 -1.99
N PHE A 188 -8.86 8.89 -1.67
CA PHE A 188 -10.00 9.60 -1.12
C PHE A 188 -11.20 9.60 -2.09
N LEU A 189 -10.97 9.92 -3.37
CA LEU A 189 -12.03 9.93 -4.39
C LEU A 189 -12.67 8.55 -4.54
N LEU A 190 -11.89 7.48 -4.56
CA LEU A 190 -12.42 6.12 -4.69
C LEU A 190 -13.23 5.67 -3.49
N ASN A 191 -12.87 6.11 -2.28
CA ASN A 191 -13.57 5.64 -1.07
C ASN A 191 -14.79 6.47 -0.71
N TYR A 192 -14.79 7.76 -1.03
CA TYR A 192 -15.82 8.69 -0.55
C TYR A 192 -16.68 9.27 -1.65
N VAL A 193 -16.15 9.44 -2.86
CA VAL A 193 -16.91 10.05 -3.96
C VAL A 193 -17.54 8.99 -4.87
N ALA A 194 -16.80 7.94 -5.21
CA ALA A 194 -17.34 6.89 -6.08
C ALA A 194 -18.60 6.20 -5.52
N PRO A 195 -18.71 5.87 -4.22
CA PRO A 195 -19.95 5.32 -3.64
C PRO A 195 -21.14 6.27 -3.63
N LEU A 196 -20.92 7.59 -3.78
CA LEU A 196 -22.00 8.58 -3.86
C LEU A 196 -22.55 8.71 -5.29
N LEU A 197 -21.84 8.20 -6.30
CA LEU A 197 -22.20 8.28 -7.72
C LEU A 197 -22.81 6.96 -8.23
N LEU A 198 -22.73 5.89 -7.45
CA LEU A 198 -23.29 4.56 -7.75
C LEU A 198 -24.57 4.31 -6.98
#